data_ee3f57fd05301d009906eb8db5717205
#
_entry.id   ee3f57fd05301d009906eb8db5717205
#
_cell.length_a   1.000
_cell.length_b   1.000
_cell.length_c   1.000
_cell.angle_alpha   90.00
_cell.angle_beta   90.00
_cell.angle_gamma   90.00
#
_symmetry.space_group_name_H-M   'P 1'
#
loop_
_entity.id
_entity.type
_entity.pdbx_description
1 polymer ?
#
loop_
_entity_poly.entity_id
_entity_poly.type
_entity_poly.pdbx_seq_one_letter_code
_entity_poly.pdbx_strand_id
1 'polypeptide(L)'
;MVWIFEKCCLVLEYIRFSMRMLHNRTIGFQKMKVEEELHMVEVGNGTSNDRKLIEVNIRLQQQEGQLELTKDENLRLQEYKREIGPLRNEYNMQAKMLQDFKEKINVLQREKSDALTRLSEVMGSKLRDNNPAITDLNDPNRPMKLGDQFSELYENEWTDAYSVLEDSEKLTEIEIIEILINILNVIYETCLADVSQQLSGHRSTVHGLSDDEIEGFIKAVKDSIKTNASKYIPLLRKKITSDSSSCKTVVQHRDCCLAYIENCVNLCYYVAVQDPPMVIDFEPGQIFDKQSWKEYTRSGTQVEYVVWPALYLYKGGSIMSKGVVQPKENTL
;
A
#
# COMPACT_ATOMS: atom_id res chain seq x y z
N MET A 1 2.79 -14.73 -2.59
CA MET A 1 4.24 -15.01 -2.76
C MET A 1 4.54 -16.41 -3.27
N VAL A 2 4.00 -17.49 -2.71
CA VAL A 2 4.22 -18.87 -3.18
C VAL A 2 3.90 -19.06 -4.68
N TRP A 3 2.84 -18.47 -5.16
CA TRP A 3 2.39 -18.57 -6.56
C TRP A 3 3.29 -17.85 -7.60
N ILE A 4 4.00 -16.79 -7.19
CA ILE A 4 5.00 -16.11 -8.03
C ILE A 4 6.28 -16.95 -8.12
N PHE A 5 6.63 -17.65 -7.04
CA PHE A 5 7.81 -18.52 -6.99
C PHE A 5 7.66 -19.74 -7.90
N GLU A 6 6.49 -20.37 -7.94
CA GLU A 6 6.18 -21.48 -8.86
C GLU A 6 6.29 -21.06 -10.34
N LYS A 7 5.84 -19.84 -10.68
CA LYS A 7 5.95 -19.34 -12.06
C LYS A 7 7.38 -19.00 -12.46
N CYS A 8 8.21 -18.49 -11.56
CA CYS A 8 9.63 -18.29 -11.85
C CYS A 8 10.37 -19.61 -12.08
N CYS A 9 10.02 -20.68 -11.36
CA CYS A 9 10.56 -22.01 -11.60
C CYS A 9 10.19 -22.54 -13.00
N LEU A 10 8.96 -22.37 -13.45
CA LEU A 10 8.50 -22.80 -14.78
C LEU A 10 9.19 -22.04 -15.93
N VAL A 11 9.46 -20.75 -15.78
CA VAL A 11 10.21 -19.97 -16.77
C VAL A 11 11.68 -20.40 -16.82
N LEU A 12 12.30 -20.69 -15.69
CA LEU A 12 13.67 -21.18 -15.63
C LEU A 12 13.81 -22.59 -16.22
N GLU A 13 12.82 -23.44 -16.03
CA GLU A 13 12.75 -24.76 -16.68
C GLU A 13 12.58 -24.64 -18.20
N TYR A 14 11.75 -23.71 -18.68
CA TYR A 14 11.61 -23.44 -20.12
C TYR A 14 12.92 -22.94 -20.76
N ILE A 15 13.66 -22.06 -20.08
CA ILE A 15 14.97 -21.59 -20.57
C ILE A 15 15.99 -22.74 -20.60
N ARG A 16 16.06 -23.57 -19.55
CA ARG A 16 16.90 -24.75 -19.52
C ARG A 16 16.56 -25.73 -20.64
N PHE A 17 15.27 -25.90 -20.92
CA PHE A 17 14.80 -26.74 -22.00
C PHE A 17 15.19 -26.22 -23.39
N SER A 18 15.05 -24.92 -23.67
CA SER A 18 15.45 -24.33 -24.96
C SER A 18 16.95 -24.50 -25.22
N MET A 19 17.77 -24.40 -24.18
CA MET A 19 19.21 -24.66 -24.24
C MET A 19 19.52 -26.13 -24.54
N ARG A 20 18.75 -27.07 -23.96
CA ARG A 20 18.91 -28.52 -24.24
C ARG A 20 18.46 -28.89 -25.67
N MET A 21 17.42 -28.26 -26.23
CA MET A 21 16.98 -28.47 -27.60
C MET A 21 18.05 -28.08 -28.62
N LEU A 22 18.81 -27.02 -28.36
CA LEU A 22 19.98 -26.62 -29.18
C LEU A 22 21.09 -27.68 -29.07
N HIS A 23 21.32 -28.20 -27.88
CA HIS A 23 22.33 -29.27 -27.65
C HIS A 23 21.97 -30.57 -28.37
N ASN A 24 20.68 -30.96 -28.37
CA ASN A 24 20.18 -32.18 -29.02
C ASN A 24 20.25 -32.11 -30.56
N ARG A 25 20.09 -30.94 -31.18
CA ARG A 25 20.31 -30.74 -32.61
C ARG A 25 21.78 -30.98 -32.96
N THR A 26 22.70 -30.57 -32.06
CA THR A 26 24.13 -30.78 -32.24
C THR A 26 24.49 -32.26 -32.13
N ILE A 27 23.87 -33.03 -31.20
CA ILE A 27 24.04 -34.48 -31.06
C ILE A 27 23.55 -35.23 -32.30
N GLY A 28 22.38 -34.87 -32.84
CA GLY A 28 21.85 -35.48 -34.07
C GLY A 28 22.76 -35.28 -35.28
N PHE A 29 23.41 -34.13 -35.40
CA PHE A 29 24.38 -33.83 -36.45
C PHE A 29 25.69 -34.61 -36.27
N GLN A 30 26.12 -34.81 -35.03
CA GLN A 30 27.29 -35.63 -34.72
C GLN A 30 27.04 -37.11 -35.00
N LYS A 31 25.82 -37.63 -34.77
CA LYS A 31 25.45 -39.02 -35.10
C LYS A 31 25.54 -39.29 -36.59
N MET A 32 25.02 -38.41 -37.44
CA MET A 32 25.15 -38.53 -38.91
C MET A 32 26.62 -38.59 -39.36
N LYS A 33 27.52 -37.78 -38.77
CA LYS A 33 28.96 -37.82 -39.09
C LYS A 33 29.63 -39.14 -38.71
N VAL A 34 29.25 -39.73 -37.54
CA VAL A 34 29.77 -40.99 -37.08
C VAL A 34 29.27 -42.16 -37.93
N GLU A 35 28.03 -42.12 -38.43
CA GLU A 35 27.49 -43.11 -39.37
C GLU A 35 28.23 -43.05 -40.73
N GLU A 36 28.59 -41.84 -41.24
CA GLU A 36 29.44 -41.68 -42.41
C GLU A 36 30.85 -42.21 -42.18
N GLU A 37 31.46 -41.97 -41.01
CA GLU A 37 32.77 -42.55 -40.65
C GLU A 37 32.75 -44.06 -40.57
N LEU A 38 31.65 -44.67 -40.03
CA LEU A 38 31.46 -46.13 -39.97
C LEU A 38 31.45 -46.73 -41.39
N HIS A 39 30.72 -46.14 -42.29
CA HIS A 39 30.62 -46.59 -43.70
C HIS A 39 31.98 -46.52 -44.42
N MET A 40 32.79 -45.51 -44.11
CA MET A 40 34.15 -45.38 -44.66
C MET A 40 35.16 -46.40 -44.09
N VAL A 41 34.96 -46.88 -42.87
CA VAL A 41 35.82 -47.89 -42.23
C VAL A 41 35.50 -49.31 -42.66
N GLU A 42 34.22 -49.64 -42.97
CA GLU A 42 33.80 -50.94 -43.47
C GLU A 42 34.36 -51.29 -44.87
N VAL A 43 34.76 -50.25 -45.65
CA VAL A 43 35.27 -50.39 -47.00
C VAL A 43 36.78 -50.66 -47.06
N GLY A 44 37.50 -50.53 -45.91
CA GLY A 44 38.98 -50.65 -45.82
C GLY A 44 39.43 -51.99 -45.25
N ASN A 45 40.12 -52.82 -46.02
CA ASN A 45 40.70 -54.11 -45.60
C ASN A 45 41.95 -53.95 -44.75
N GLY A 46 41.91 -54.47 -43.46
CA GLY A 46 43.14 -54.70 -42.66
C GLY A 46 42.91 -54.62 -41.12
N THR A 47 43.72 -55.33 -40.36
CA THR A 47 43.69 -55.49 -38.88
C THR A 47 43.79 -54.17 -38.04
N SER A 48 44.18 -53.06 -38.64
CA SER A 48 44.10 -51.73 -38.02
C SER A 48 42.69 -51.14 -38.01
N ASN A 49 41.82 -51.64 -38.87
CA ASN A 49 40.46 -51.16 -39.02
C ASN A 49 39.51 -51.74 -37.96
N ASP A 50 39.78 -52.93 -37.44
CA ASP A 50 38.94 -53.60 -36.43
C ASP A 50 38.88 -52.76 -35.11
N ARG A 51 39.99 -52.17 -34.69
CA ARG A 51 40.03 -51.30 -33.51
C ARG A 51 39.24 -50.00 -33.72
N LYS A 52 39.36 -49.39 -34.91
CA LYS A 52 38.61 -48.20 -35.27
C LYS A 52 37.12 -48.50 -35.37
N LEU A 53 36.74 -49.64 -35.90
CA LEU A 53 35.35 -50.08 -35.98
C LEU A 53 34.72 -50.27 -34.59
N ILE A 54 35.45 -50.86 -33.62
CA ILE A 54 34.99 -51.02 -32.24
C ILE A 54 34.83 -49.64 -31.58
N GLU A 55 35.77 -48.74 -31.78
CA GLU A 55 35.69 -47.38 -31.17
C GLU A 55 34.53 -46.55 -31.72
N VAL A 56 34.28 -46.66 -33.03
CA VAL A 56 33.14 -46.01 -33.70
C VAL A 56 31.83 -46.60 -33.24
N ASN A 57 31.73 -47.93 -33.09
CA ASN A 57 30.54 -48.59 -32.56
C ASN A 57 30.21 -48.19 -31.10
N ILE A 58 31.22 -48.05 -30.23
CA ILE A 58 31.05 -47.61 -28.86
C ILE A 58 30.48 -46.16 -28.84
N ARG A 59 31.01 -45.29 -29.70
CA ARG A 59 30.52 -43.90 -29.85
C ARG A 59 29.08 -43.88 -30.35
N LEU A 60 28.73 -44.73 -31.30
CA LEU A 60 27.38 -44.85 -31.84
C LEU A 60 26.38 -45.28 -30.75
N GLN A 61 26.68 -46.32 -29.96
CA GLN A 61 25.89 -46.76 -28.84
C GLN A 61 25.70 -45.68 -27.76
N GLN A 62 26.76 -44.93 -27.46
CA GLN A 62 26.67 -43.80 -26.53
C GLN A 62 25.75 -42.69 -27.05
N GLN A 63 25.80 -42.38 -28.34
CA GLN A 63 24.94 -41.39 -28.97
C GLN A 63 23.47 -41.85 -29.07
N GLU A 64 23.22 -43.13 -29.33
CA GLU A 64 21.88 -43.74 -29.33
C GLU A 64 21.25 -43.67 -27.95
N GLY A 65 22.00 -43.96 -26.89
CA GLY A 65 21.52 -43.82 -25.52
C GLY A 65 21.17 -42.38 -25.15
N GLN A 66 21.99 -41.40 -25.61
CA GLN A 66 21.68 -39.97 -25.39
C GLN A 66 20.42 -39.53 -26.19
N LEU A 67 20.23 -40.06 -27.39
CA LEU A 67 19.04 -39.74 -28.21
C LEU A 67 17.77 -40.28 -27.60
N GLU A 68 17.81 -41.45 -26.94
CA GLU A 68 16.67 -42.06 -26.25
C GLU A 68 16.27 -41.27 -25.02
N LEU A 69 17.24 -40.84 -24.19
CA LEU A 69 17.00 -39.94 -23.08
C LEU A 69 16.34 -38.63 -23.50
N THR A 70 16.74 -38.08 -24.64
CA THR A 70 16.13 -36.83 -25.15
C THR A 70 14.72 -37.01 -25.69
N LYS A 71 14.39 -38.20 -26.21
CA LYS A 71 13.00 -38.55 -26.60
C LYS A 71 12.07 -38.57 -25.39
N ASP A 72 12.50 -39.19 -24.29
CA ASP A 72 11.74 -39.25 -23.05
C ASP A 72 11.51 -37.84 -22.45
N GLU A 73 12.55 -37.00 -22.46
CA GLU A 73 12.42 -35.60 -22.02
C GLU A 73 11.42 -34.82 -22.88
N ASN A 74 11.42 -35.04 -24.19
CA ASN A 74 10.46 -34.42 -25.12
C ASN A 74 9.02 -34.88 -24.87
N LEU A 75 8.83 -36.16 -24.55
CA LEU A 75 7.52 -36.69 -24.20
C LEU A 75 6.96 -36.02 -22.93
N ARG A 76 7.77 -35.97 -21.87
CA ARG A 76 7.40 -35.27 -20.62
C ARG A 76 7.06 -33.80 -20.87
N LEU A 77 7.82 -33.15 -21.74
CA LEU A 77 7.52 -31.75 -22.08
C LEU A 77 6.19 -31.56 -22.79
N GLN A 78 5.83 -32.50 -23.67
CA GLN A 78 4.52 -32.46 -24.34
C GLN A 78 3.38 -32.67 -23.32
N GLU A 79 3.59 -33.49 -22.30
CA GLU A 79 2.65 -33.65 -21.19
C GLU A 79 2.50 -32.36 -20.39
N TYR A 80 3.60 -31.72 -19.98
CA TYR A 80 3.57 -30.42 -19.30
C TYR A 80 2.87 -29.34 -20.14
N LYS A 81 3.09 -29.31 -21.45
CA LYS A 81 2.37 -28.37 -22.34
C LYS A 81 0.88 -28.61 -22.37
N ARG A 82 0.43 -29.87 -22.29
CA ARG A 82 -1.00 -30.21 -22.22
C ARG A 82 -1.62 -29.76 -20.90
N GLU A 83 -0.89 -29.90 -19.80
CA GLU A 83 -1.36 -29.48 -18.47
C GLU A 83 -1.36 -27.96 -18.29
N ILE A 84 -0.30 -27.29 -18.76
CA ILE A 84 -0.16 -25.82 -18.64
C ILE A 84 -1.12 -25.07 -19.56
N GLY A 85 -1.46 -25.62 -20.70
CA GLY A 85 -2.34 -24.99 -21.67
C GLY A 85 -3.69 -24.51 -21.10
N PRO A 86 -4.44 -25.41 -20.45
CA PRO A 86 -5.70 -25.03 -19.79
C PRO A 86 -5.53 -23.98 -18.69
N LEU A 87 -4.52 -24.15 -17.83
CA LEU A 87 -4.24 -23.21 -16.73
C LEU A 87 -3.88 -21.82 -17.25
N ARG A 88 -3.14 -21.74 -18.34
CA ARG A 88 -2.81 -20.47 -19.00
C ARG A 88 -4.04 -19.77 -19.57
N ASN A 89 -4.96 -20.56 -20.16
CA ASN A 89 -6.21 -20.03 -20.68
C ASN A 89 -7.11 -19.51 -19.55
N GLU A 90 -7.20 -20.25 -18.44
CA GLU A 90 -7.94 -19.84 -17.26
C GLU A 90 -7.37 -18.55 -16.65
N TYR A 91 -6.04 -18.48 -16.52
CA TYR A 91 -5.38 -17.26 -16.07
C TYR A 91 -5.67 -16.05 -16.95
N ASN A 92 -5.59 -16.22 -18.27
CA ASN A 92 -5.88 -15.14 -19.21
C ASN A 92 -7.34 -14.68 -19.12
N MET A 93 -8.26 -15.63 -18.92
CA MET A 93 -9.68 -15.33 -18.71
C MET A 93 -9.89 -14.55 -17.40
N GLN A 94 -9.28 -14.99 -16.29
CA GLN A 94 -9.35 -14.28 -15.02
C GLN A 94 -8.71 -12.87 -15.09
N ALA A 95 -7.59 -12.74 -15.79
CA ALA A 95 -6.94 -11.45 -16.00
C ALA A 95 -7.84 -10.48 -16.79
N LYS A 96 -8.55 -10.99 -17.80
CA LYS A 96 -9.53 -10.20 -18.56
C LYS A 96 -10.71 -9.79 -17.68
N MET A 97 -11.28 -10.73 -16.91
CA MET A 97 -12.36 -10.41 -15.99
C MET A 97 -11.95 -9.35 -14.96
N LEU A 98 -10.73 -9.46 -14.42
CA LEU A 98 -10.20 -8.46 -13.50
C LEU A 98 -10.10 -7.07 -14.14
N GLN A 99 -9.69 -7.01 -15.40
CA GLN A 99 -9.64 -5.75 -16.15
C GLN A 99 -11.04 -5.17 -16.35
N ASP A 100 -12.01 -6.00 -16.75
CA ASP A 100 -13.40 -5.59 -16.94
C ASP A 100 -14.03 -5.09 -15.62
N PHE A 101 -13.73 -5.75 -14.49
CA PHE A 101 -14.16 -5.29 -13.18
C PHE A 101 -13.54 -3.94 -12.79
N LYS A 102 -12.24 -3.74 -13.04
CA LYS A 102 -11.59 -2.44 -12.79
C LYS A 102 -12.24 -1.31 -13.59
N GLU A 103 -12.55 -1.56 -14.85
CA GLU A 103 -13.21 -0.58 -15.71
C GLU A 103 -14.62 -0.26 -15.20
N LYS A 104 -15.38 -1.29 -14.78
CA LYS A 104 -16.70 -1.10 -14.19
C LYS A 104 -16.68 -0.33 -12.87
N ILE A 105 -15.68 -0.59 -12.02
CA ILE A 105 -15.46 0.19 -10.78
C ILE A 105 -15.22 1.66 -11.11
N ASN A 106 -14.37 1.96 -12.11
CA ASN A 106 -14.07 3.33 -12.51
C ASN A 106 -15.33 4.05 -13.05
N VAL A 107 -16.17 3.35 -13.82
CA VAL A 107 -17.44 3.91 -14.31
C VAL A 107 -18.38 4.21 -13.13
N LEU A 108 -18.58 3.24 -12.24
CA LEU A 108 -19.45 3.42 -11.07
C LEU A 108 -18.96 4.53 -10.12
N GLN A 109 -17.63 4.71 -9.99
CA GLN A 109 -17.07 5.82 -9.21
C GLN A 109 -17.37 7.17 -9.85
N ARG A 110 -17.31 7.28 -11.19
CA ARG A 110 -17.70 8.51 -11.91
C ARG A 110 -19.20 8.80 -11.77
N GLU A 111 -20.04 7.80 -11.98
CA GLU A 111 -21.49 7.95 -11.81
C GLU A 111 -21.86 8.36 -10.40
N LYS A 112 -21.22 7.76 -9.38
CA LYS A 112 -21.38 8.17 -7.97
C LYS A 112 -20.95 9.61 -7.75
N SER A 113 -19.82 10.04 -8.30
CA SER A 113 -19.34 11.41 -8.19
C SER A 113 -20.32 12.40 -8.83
N ASP A 114 -20.81 12.10 -10.03
CA ASP A 114 -21.76 12.92 -10.75
C ASP A 114 -23.11 13.02 -10.00
N ALA A 115 -23.57 11.91 -9.42
CA ALA A 115 -24.78 11.89 -8.61
C ALA A 115 -24.64 12.74 -7.33
N LEU A 116 -23.47 12.65 -6.67
CA LEU A 116 -23.17 13.46 -5.47
C LEU A 116 -23.06 14.95 -5.81
N THR A 117 -22.50 15.31 -6.97
CA THR A 117 -22.45 16.70 -7.45
C THR A 117 -23.85 17.26 -7.66
N ARG A 118 -24.71 16.53 -8.36
CA ARG A 118 -26.11 16.94 -8.58
C ARG A 118 -26.87 17.07 -7.26
N LEU A 119 -26.66 16.13 -6.32
CA LEU A 119 -27.28 16.20 -4.99
C LEU A 119 -26.79 17.42 -4.22
N SER A 120 -25.49 17.73 -4.27
CA SER A 120 -24.87 18.89 -3.63
C SER A 120 -25.42 20.21 -4.20
N GLU A 121 -25.58 20.30 -5.52
CA GLU A 121 -26.17 21.47 -6.21
C GLU A 121 -27.63 21.71 -5.78
N VAL A 122 -28.44 20.63 -5.70
CA VAL A 122 -29.83 20.72 -5.28
C VAL A 122 -29.97 21.06 -3.78
N MET A 123 -29.08 20.50 -2.95
CA MET A 123 -29.09 20.75 -1.50
C MET A 123 -28.47 22.11 -1.17
N GLY A 124 -27.39 22.52 -1.85
CA GLY A 124 -26.74 23.81 -1.63
C GLY A 124 -27.63 25.01 -1.88
N SER A 125 -28.66 24.90 -2.73
CA SER A 125 -29.69 25.92 -2.91
C SER A 125 -30.70 26.01 -1.74
N LYS A 126 -30.87 24.92 -0.96
CA LYS A 126 -31.81 24.82 0.15
C LYS A 126 -31.20 24.96 1.55
N LEU A 127 -29.87 24.84 1.68
CA LEU A 127 -29.19 24.68 2.96
C LEU A 127 -28.03 25.70 3.14
N ARG A 128 -28.29 26.97 2.73
CA ARG A 128 -27.32 28.07 2.98
C ARG A 128 -27.15 28.47 4.44
N ASP A 129 -27.89 27.85 5.34
CA ASP A 129 -27.79 28.10 6.78
C ASP A 129 -26.88 27.06 7.46
N ASN A 130 -25.60 27.42 7.61
CA ASN A 130 -24.64 27.02 8.67
C ASN A 130 -24.75 25.63 9.31
N ASN A 131 -24.97 24.56 8.56
CA ASN A 131 -24.83 23.22 9.12
C ASN A 131 -23.51 22.59 8.63
N PRO A 132 -22.43 22.59 9.44
CA PRO A 132 -21.13 22.01 9.06
C PRO A 132 -21.19 20.50 8.78
N ALA A 133 -22.28 19.83 9.16
CA ALA A 133 -22.52 18.40 8.87
C ALA A 133 -22.93 18.15 7.40
N ILE A 134 -23.32 19.19 6.65
CA ILE A 134 -23.75 19.07 5.24
C ILE A 134 -22.72 19.78 4.35
N THR A 135 -21.48 19.38 4.49
CA THR A 135 -20.40 19.76 3.61
C THR A 135 -20.53 19.07 2.25
N ASP A 136 -19.96 19.64 1.22
CA ASP A 136 -19.94 19.15 -0.15
C ASP A 136 -19.71 17.62 -0.18
N LEU A 137 -20.75 16.88 -0.56
CA LEU A 137 -20.74 15.42 -0.62
C LEU A 137 -19.68 14.89 -1.61
N ASN A 138 -19.20 15.75 -2.50
CA ASN A 138 -18.16 15.45 -3.49
C ASN A 138 -16.73 15.65 -2.97
N ASP A 139 -16.57 16.34 -1.83
CA ASP A 139 -15.26 16.53 -1.25
C ASP A 139 -14.71 15.21 -0.67
N PRO A 140 -13.62 14.66 -1.21
CA PRO A 140 -12.99 13.45 -0.69
C PRO A 140 -12.45 13.62 0.74
N ASN A 141 -12.21 14.88 1.16
CA ASN A 141 -11.69 15.23 2.47
C ASN A 141 -12.77 15.87 3.37
N ARG A 142 -14.05 15.54 3.14
CA ARG A 142 -15.14 15.95 4.05
C ARG A 142 -14.99 15.28 5.42
N PRO A 143 -15.53 15.87 6.51
CA PRO A 143 -15.34 15.37 7.87
C PRO A 143 -15.63 13.88 8.08
N MET A 144 -16.71 13.35 7.48
CA MET A 144 -17.00 11.90 7.58
C MET A 144 -15.90 11.04 6.95
N LYS A 145 -15.36 11.46 5.79
CA LYS A 145 -14.28 10.73 5.13
C LYS A 145 -12.98 10.84 5.89
N LEU A 146 -12.70 11.97 6.52
CA LEU A 146 -11.55 12.11 7.41
C LEU A 146 -11.70 11.21 8.66
N GLY A 147 -12.92 11.01 9.17
CA GLY A 147 -13.20 10.05 10.24
C GLY A 147 -12.91 8.59 9.82
N ASP A 148 -13.33 8.21 8.59
CA ASP A 148 -13.02 6.89 8.02
C ASP A 148 -11.51 6.72 7.88
N GLN A 149 -10.80 7.70 7.27
CA GLN A 149 -9.35 7.69 7.08
C GLN A 149 -8.57 7.67 8.40
N PHE A 150 -9.09 8.33 9.44
CA PHE A 150 -8.49 8.32 10.77
C PHE A 150 -8.57 6.93 11.42
N SER A 151 -9.65 6.20 11.20
CA SER A 151 -9.79 4.81 11.64
C SER A 151 -8.88 3.88 10.84
N GLU A 152 -8.80 4.05 9.51
CA GLU A 152 -7.93 3.29 8.62
C GLU A 152 -6.45 3.48 8.96
N LEU A 153 -6.04 4.71 9.32
CA LEU A 153 -4.69 5.03 9.76
C LEU A 153 -4.26 4.24 11.01
N TYR A 154 -5.18 4.04 11.96
CA TYR A 154 -4.95 3.21 13.14
C TYR A 154 -4.86 1.73 12.78
N GLU A 155 -5.78 1.25 11.94
CA GLU A 155 -5.86 -0.18 11.59
C GLU A 155 -4.69 -0.65 10.72
N ASN A 156 -4.09 0.23 9.92
CA ASN A 156 -3.03 -0.10 8.97
C ASN A 156 -1.67 0.47 9.40
N GLU A 157 -1.41 1.76 9.12
CA GLU A 157 -0.08 2.34 9.24
C GLU A 157 0.43 2.43 10.68
N TRP A 158 -0.47 2.66 11.64
CA TRP A 158 -0.10 2.62 13.06
C TRP A 158 0.31 1.20 13.47
N THR A 159 -0.46 0.19 13.06
CA THR A 159 -0.18 -1.23 13.36
C THR A 159 1.12 -1.68 12.71
N ASP A 160 1.38 -1.28 11.47
CA ASP A 160 2.63 -1.57 10.79
C ASP A 160 3.83 -0.89 11.48
N ALA A 161 3.70 0.39 11.86
CA ALA A 161 4.73 1.12 12.58
C ALA A 161 5.00 0.55 13.97
N TYR A 162 3.94 0.11 14.68
CA TYR A 162 4.05 -0.60 15.94
C TYR A 162 4.91 -1.86 15.80
N SER A 163 4.60 -2.71 14.83
CA SER A 163 5.35 -3.96 14.58
C SER A 163 6.82 -3.69 14.25
N VAL A 164 7.12 -2.65 13.46
CA VAL A 164 8.51 -2.28 13.13
C VAL A 164 9.28 -1.81 14.37
N LEU A 165 8.65 -1.03 15.26
CA LEU A 165 9.28 -0.58 16.51
C LEU A 165 9.48 -1.73 17.50
N GLU A 166 8.53 -2.66 17.60
CA GLU A 166 8.63 -3.87 18.43
C GLU A 166 9.80 -4.77 17.99
N ASP A 167 9.97 -4.97 16.69
CA ASP A 167 11.03 -5.81 16.12
C ASP A 167 12.41 -5.16 16.18
N SER A 168 12.51 -3.84 16.03
CA SER A 168 13.78 -3.11 15.85
C SER A 168 14.37 -2.59 17.17
N GLU A 169 13.53 -2.22 18.10
CA GLU A 169 13.92 -1.62 19.37
C GLU A 169 13.37 -2.49 20.51
N LYS A 170 14.18 -2.77 21.54
CA LYS A 170 13.72 -3.52 22.73
C LYS A 170 12.85 -2.62 23.62
N LEU A 171 11.77 -2.09 23.06
CA LEU A 171 10.82 -1.21 23.73
C LEU A 171 9.68 -2.01 24.34
N THR A 172 9.10 -1.51 25.41
CA THR A 172 7.86 -2.03 25.96
C THR A 172 6.67 -1.56 25.12
N GLU A 173 5.54 -2.28 25.20
CA GLU A 173 4.28 -1.90 24.54
C GLU A 173 3.90 -0.44 24.82
N ILE A 174 4.03 0.01 26.07
CA ILE A 174 3.68 1.39 26.47
C ILE A 174 4.61 2.41 25.80
N GLU A 175 5.92 2.15 25.78
CA GLU A 175 6.88 3.05 25.13
C GLU A 175 6.62 3.20 23.63
N ILE A 176 6.26 2.11 22.94
CA ILE A 176 5.91 2.14 21.51
C ILE A 176 4.65 2.99 21.29
N ILE A 177 3.60 2.75 22.09
CA ILE A 177 2.35 3.51 22.01
C ILE A 177 2.60 5.00 22.26
N GLU A 178 3.39 5.36 23.28
CA GLU A 178 3.75 6.74 23.59
C GLU A 178 4.51 7.41 22.43
N ILE A 179 5.44 6.72 21.78
CA ILE A 179 6.16 7.22 20.61
C ILE A 179 5.18 7.52 19.48
N LEU A 180 4.29 6.59 19.14
CA LEU A 180 3.36 6.74 18.02
C LEU A 180 2.31 7.83 18.28
N ILE A 181 1.78 7.93 19.50
CA ILE A 181 0.89 9.02 19.90
C ILE A 181 1.61 10.37 19.84
N ASN A 182 2.85 10.44 20.32
CA ASN A 182 3.62 11.69 20.29
C ASN A 182 3.92 12.13 18.86
N ILE A 183 4.22 11.20 17.93
CA ILE A 183 4.36 11.51 16.50
C ILE A 183 3.08 12.15 15.96
N LEU A 184 1.92 11.54 16.19
CA LEU A 184 0.63 12.06 15.73
C LEU A 184 0.32 13.43 16.33
N ASN A 185 0.54 13.60 17.64
CA ASN A 185 0.27 14.85 18.36
C ASN A 185 1.15 16.01 17.83
N VAL A 186 2.45 15.77 17.69
CA VAL A 186 3.39 16.80 17.17
C VAL A 186 3.02 17.18 15.75
N ILE A 187 2.63 16.24 14.91
CA ILE A 187 2.20 16.49 13.54
C ILE A 187 0.89 17.30 13.53
N TYR A 188 -0.08 16.92 14.35
CA TYR A 188 -1.37 17.60 14.44
C TYR A 188 -1.21 19.06 14.89
N GLU A 189 -0.48 19.30 15.98
CA GLU A 189 -0.19 20.66 16.47
C GLU A 189 0.57 21.50 15.44
N THR A 190 1.53 20.89 14.74
CA THR A 190 2.27 21.57 13.66
C THR A 190 1.36 21.97 12.50
N CYS A 191 0.44 21.11 12.09
CA CYS A 191 -0.55 21.39 11.05
C CYS A 191 -1.52 22.51 11.48
N LEU A 192 -2.02 22.47 12.71
CA LEU A 192 -2.88 23.52 13.27
C LEU A 192 -2.17 24.89 13.29
N ALA A 193 -0.92 24.91 13.77
CA ALA A 193 -0.12 26.14 13.81
C ALA A 193 0.16 26.69 12.41
N ASP A 194 0.50 25.82 11.45
CA ASP A 194 0.78 26.20 10.07
C ASP A 194 -0.46 26.79 9.37
N VAL A 195 -1.62 26.12 9.46
CA VAL A 195 -2.88 26.62 8.91
C VAL A 195 -3.30 27.94 9.58
N SER A 196 -3.16 28.04 10.91
CA SER A 196 -3.44 29.27 11.65
C SER A 196 -2.55 30.42 11.20
N GLN A 197 -1.26 30.17 10.97
CA GLN A 197 -0.31 31.17 10.46
C GLN A 197 -0.68 31.61 9.05
N GLN A 198 -1.05 30.71 8.15
CA GLN A 198 -1.51 31.06 6.80
C GLN A 198 -2.76 31.96 6.86
N LEU A 199 -3.75 31.63 7.69
CA LEU A 199 -4.97 32.40 7.84
C LEU A 199 -4.73 33.78 8.48
N SER A 200 -3.86 33.87 9.49
CA SER A 200 -3.53 35.13 10.15
C SER A 200 -2.82 36.12 9.19
N GLY A 201 -1.95 35.62 8.31
CA GLY A 201 -1.34 36.40 7.26
C GLY A 201 -2.37 37.06 6.34
N HIS A 202 -3.40 36.33 5.97
CA HIS A 202 -4.49 36.88 5.13
C HIS A 202 -5.44 37.81 5.92
N ARG A 203 -5.72 37.54 7.18
CA ARG A 203 -6.55 38.37 8.03
C ARG A 203 -5.96 39.75 8.26
N SER A 204 -4.63 39.86 8.36
CA SER A 204 -3.94 41.12 8.55
C SER A 204 -3.93 42.03 7.31
N THR A 205 -4.25 41.52 6.12
CA THR A 205 -4.30 42.29 4.88
C THR A 205 -5.68 42.89 4.60
N VAL A 206 -6.69 42.49 5.36
CA VAL A 206 -8.10 42.91 5.16
C VAL A 206 -8.44 44.06 6.13
N HIS A 207 -8.37 45.28 5.64
CA HIS A 207 -8.75 46.46 6.41
C HIS A 207 -10.05 47.07 5.86
N GLY A 208 -10.98 47.42 6.75
CA GLY A 208 -12.18 48.18 6.39
C GLY A 208 -13.38 47.35 5.96
N LEU A 209 -13.33 45.99 6.10
CA LEU A 209 -14.49 45.14 5.92
C LEU A 209 -15.25 44.92 7.22
N SER A 210 -16.55 44.62 7.11
CA SER A 210 -17.37 44.18 8.22
C SER A 210 -17.01 42.76 8.67
N ASP A 211 -17.40 42.35 9.88
CA ASP A 211 -17.10 41.01 10.42
C ASP A 211 -17.64 39.89 9.51
N ASP A 212 -18.82 40.04 8.93
CA ASP A 212 -19.43 39.06 8.00
C ASP A 212 -18.62 38.95 6.70
N GLU A 213 -18.10 40.10 6.16
CA GLU A 213 -17.26 40.08 4.96
C GLU A 213 -15.90 39.43 5.24
N ILE A 214 -15.33 39.67 6.43
CA ILE A 214 -14.10 39.01 6.88
C ILE A 214 -14.29 37.51 7.00
N GLU A 215 -15.40 37.06 7.59
CA GLU A 215 -15.72 35.63 7.72
C GLU A 215 -15.88 34.95 6.36
N GLY A 216 -16.63 35.56 5.44
CA GLY A 216 -16.75 35.13 4.05
C GLY A 216 -15.40 35.04 3.33
N PHE A 217 -14.52 36.02 3.52
CA PHE A 217 -13.17 36.00 2.96
C PHE A 217 -12.32 34.89 3.54
N ILE A 218 -12.31 34.71 4.86
CA ILE A 218 -11.57 33.63 5.54
C ILE A 218 -12.04 32.25 5.07
N LYS A 219 -13.34 32.06 4.89
CA LYS A 219 -13.90 30.84 4.32
C LYS A 219 -13.37 30.58 2.91
N ALA A 220 -13.37 31.57 2.03
CA ALA A 220 -12.83 31.44 0.67
C ALA A 220 -11.32 31.13 0.68
N VAL A 221 -10.56 31.70 1.63
CA VAL A 221 -9.14 31.37 1.82
C VAL A 221 -8.96 29.91 2.26
N LYS A 222 -9.76 29.41 3.22
CA LYS A 222 -9.75 28.01 3.65
C LYS A 222 -10.04 27.05 2.49
N ASP A 223 -11.06 27.37 1.68
CA ASP A 223 -11.40 26.58 0.48
C ASP A 223 -10.24 26.54 -0.52
N SER A 224 -9.55 27.69 -0.72
CA SER A 224 -8.35 27.77 -1.55
C SER A 224 -7.19 26.95 -0.99
N ILE A 225 -6.93 27.02 0.32
CA ILE A 225 -5.91 26.23 1.01
C ILE A 225 -6.22 24.73 0.84
N LYS A 226 -7.47 24.32 1.03
CA LYS A 226 -7.94 22.94 0.89
C LYS A 226 -7.76 22.41 -0.54
N THR A 227 -8.12 23.21 -1.54
CA THR A 227 -7.97 22.87 -2.96
C THR A 227 -6.50 22.70 -3.37
N ASN A 228 -5.59 23.48 -2.80
CA ASN A 228 -4.16 23.42 -3.09
C ASN A 228 -3.37 22.51 -2.12
N ALA A 229 -4.02 21.87 -1.18
CA ALA A 229 -3.40 21.04 -0.14
C ALA A 229 -2.46 19.97 -0.73
N SER A 230 -2.87 19.29 -1.80
CA SER A 230 -2.07 18.25 -2.46
C SER A 230 -0.68 18.73 -2.94
N LYS A 231 -0.54 20.02 -3.27
CA LYS A 231 0.73 20.62 -3.65
C LYS A 231 1.55 21.07 -2.44
N TYR A 232 0.87 21.47 -1.37
CA TYR A 232 1.50 22.02 -0.17
C TYR A 232 1.96 20.95 0.83
N ILE A 233 1.17 19.92 1.03
CA ILE A 233 1.45 18.82 1.98
C ILE A 233 2.87 18.22 1.80
N PRO A 234 3.39 17.97 0.58
CA PRO A 234 4.76 17.47 0.41
C PRO A 234 5.84 18.41 0.96
N LEU A 235 5.61 19.74 0.88
CA LEU A 235 6.53 20.74 1.42
C LEU A 235 6.47 20.76 2.95
N LEU A 236 5.26 20.73 3.52
CA LEU A 236 5.04 20.65 4.96
C LEU A 236 5.66 19.37 5.54
N ARG A 237 5.46 18.24 4.89
CA ARG A 237 6.07 16.95 5.26
C ARG A 237 7.59 17.07 5.34
N LYS A 238 8.22 17.62 4.30
CA LYS A 238 9.67 17.82 4.29
C LYS A 238 10.12 18.70 5.46
N LYS A 239 9.38 19.78 5.77
CA LYS A 239 9.65 20.66 6.92
C LYS A 239 9.57 19.86 8.23
N ILE A 240 8.49 19.12 8.47
CA ILE A 240 8.26 18.34 9.70
C ILE A 240 9.34 17.26 9.87
N THR A 241 9.72 16.56 8.81
CA THR A 241 10.71 15.46 8.88
C THR A 241 12.16 15.94 8.93
N SER A 242 12.43 17.24 8.77
CA SER A 242 13.78 17.84 8.86
C SER A 242 13.97 18.79 10.05
N ASP A 243 12.90 19.21 10.72
CA ASP A 243 12.97 20.10 11.88
C ASP A 243 13.18 19.33 13.19
N SER A 244 14.44 19.19 13.59
CA SER A 244 14.82 18.51 14.83
C SER A 244 14.50 19.32 16.10
N SER A 245 14.14 20.60 16.01
CA SER A 245 13.86 21.43 17.19
C SER A 245 12.41 21.24 17.65
N SER A 246 11.46 21.34 16.74
CA SER A 246 10.02 21.25 17.06
C SER A 246 9.45 19.83 16.89
N CYS A 247 10.05 19.03 15.98
CA CYS A 247 9.54 17.68 15.60
C CYS A 247 10.54 16.58 15.95
N LYS A 248 11.22 16.67 17.08
CA LYS A 248 12.31 15.73 17.48
C LYS A 248 11.90 14.27 17.35
N THR A 249 10.76 13.87 17.91
CA THR A 249 10.28 12.47 17.88
C THR A 249 10.02 12.01 16.45
N VAL A 250 9.44 12.87 15.60
CA VAL A 250 9.19 12.56 14.18
C VAL A 250 10.49 12.34 13.43
N VAL A 251 11.49 13.20 13.64
CA VAL A 251 12.81 13.08 12.99
C VAL A 251 13.55 11.82 13.47
N GLN A 252 13.46 11.49 14.76
CA GLN A 252 14.12 10.34 15.36
C GLN A 252 13.59 9.03 14.78
N HIS A 253 12.28 8.90 14.60
CA HIS A 253 11.63 7.67 14.12
C HIS A 253 11.21 7.73 12.64
N ARG A 254 11.76 8.69 11.87
CA ARG A 254 11.39 8.92 10.48
C ARG A 254 11.54 7.68 9.61
N ASP A 255 12.65 6.98 9.73
CA ASP A 255 13.02 5.90 8.82
C ASP A 255 12.22 4.60 9.13
N CYS A 256 11.88 4.36 10.39
CA CYS A 256 11.09 3.20 10.81
C CYS A 256 9.57 3.42 10.70
N CYS A 257 9.08 4.68 10.84
CA CYS A 257 7.66 5.01 10.82
C CYS A 257 7.25 5.86 9.60
N LEU A 258 7.96 5.77 8.47
CA LEU A 258 7.79 6.69 7.33
C LEU A 258 6.35 6.73 6.82
N ALA A 259 5.73 5.60 6.54
CA ALA A 259 4.36 5.53 6.01
C ALA A 259 3.34 6.12 6.99
N TYR A 260 3.49 5.82 8.29
CA TYR A 260 2.66 6.38 9.35
C TYR A 260 2.78 7.92 9.42
N ILE A 261 4.01 8.44 9.44
CA ILE A 261 4.28 9.89 9.46
C ILE A 261 3.68 10.59 8.24
N GLU A 262 3.86 10.03 7.04
CA GLU A 262 3.32 10.59 5.79
C GLU A 262 1.80 10.69 5.81
N ASN A 263 1.12 9.63 6.25
CA ASN A 263 -0.33 9.60 6.32
C ASN A 263 -0.87 10.47 7.47
N CYS A 264 -0.15 10.55 8.62
CA CYS A 264 -0.46 11.51 9.68
C CYS A 264 -0.41 12.96 9.17
N VAL A 265 0.65 13.36 8.45
CA VAL A 265 0.75 14.73 7.90
C VAL A 265 -0.38 15.03 6.94
N ASN A 266 -0.69 14.09 6.04
CA ASN A 266 -1.77 14.24 5.09
C ASN A 266 -3.12 14.43 5.78
N LEU A 267 -3.45 13.55 6.71
CA LEU A 267 -4.73 13.57 7.45
C LEU A 267 -4.84 14.80 8.34
N CYS A 268 -3.83 15.08 9.17
CA CYS A 268 -3.84 16.20 10.13
C CYS A 268 -3.94 17.56 9.43
N TYR A 269 -3.36 17.71 8.23
CA TYR A 269 -3.51 18.93 7.45
C TYR A 269 -4.98 19.15 7.03
N TYR A 270 -5.64 18.11 6.50
CA TYR A 270 -7.06 18.21 6.14
C TYR A 270 -7.98 18.36 7.35
N VAL A 271 -7.63 17.81 8.51
CA VAL A 271 -8.33 17.99 9.79
C VAL A 271 -8.22 19.46 10.24
N ALA A 272 -7.03 20.05 10.14
CA ALA A 272 -6.78 21.44 10.55
C ALA A 272 -7.46 22.49 9.64
N VAL A 273 -7.60 22.21 8.34
CA VAL A 273 -8.17 23.16 7.37
C VAL A 273 -9.71 23.12 7.30
N GLN A 274 -10.37 22.20 8.01
CA GLN A 274 -11.85 22.20 8.09
C GLN A 274 -12.37 23.51 8.71
N ASP A 275 -13.63 23.81 8.46
CA ASP A 275 -14.31 24.99 9.01
C ASP A 275 -15.60 24.59 9.74
N PRO A 276 -15.63 24.61 11.07
CA PRO A 276 -14.49 24.80 11.98
C PRO A 276 -13.47 23.64 11.92
N PRO A 277 -12.23 23.83 12.41
CA PRO A 277 -11.23 22.76 12.49
C PRO A 277 -11.74 21.57 13.29
N MET A 278 -11.48 20.37 12.80
CA MET A 278 -11.76 19.14 13.57
C MET A 278 -10.74 18.99 14.71
N VAL A 279 -11.15 18.27 15.76
CA VAL A 279 -10.35 18.13 16.98
C VAL A 279 -9.94 16.68 17.18
N ILE A 280 -8.64 16.45 17.26
CA ILE A 280 -8.05 15.18 17.73
C ILE A 280 -7.89 15.33 19.25
N ASP A 281 -8.58 14.48 20.03
CA ASP A 281 -8.60 14.51 21.48
C ASP A 281 -7.74 13.40 22.05
N PHE A 282 -6.67 13.79 22.71
CA PHE A 282 -5.70 12.89 23.39
C PHE A 282 -6.00 12.71 24.88
N GLU A 283 -7.02 13.38 25.41
CA GLU A 283 -7.31 13.43 26.85
C GLU A 283 -8.69 12.81 27.20
N PRO A 284 -8.80 11.49 27.35
CA PRO A 284 -10.06 10.78 27.56
C PRO A 284 -10.75 11.05 28.90
N GLY A 285 -10.14 11.82 29.81
CA GLY A 285 -10.59 11.92 31.16
C GLY A 285 -10.28 10.69 32.01
N GLN A 286 -10.64 10.72 33.33
CA GLN A 286 -10.34 9.62 34.24
C GLN A 286 -11.32 8.44 34.11
N ILE A 287 -12.58 8.72 33.79
CA ILE A 287 -13.65 7.72 33.67
C ILE A 287 -13.75 7.30 32.22
N PHE A 288 -13.78 5.98 32.00
CA PHE A 288 -13.94 5.41 30.68
C PHE A 288 -15.34 5.67 30.11
N ASP A 289 -15.42 6.46 29.03
CA ASP A 289 -16.65 6.75 28.31
C ASP A 289 -16.75 5.88 27.04
N LYS A 290 -17.68 4.93 27.04
CA LYS A 290 -17.95 4.02 25.89
C LYS A 290 -18.52 4.73 24.67
N GLN A 291 -19.02 5.95 24.78
CA GLN A 291 -19.51 6.70 23.63
C GLN A 291 -18.37 7.20 22.75
N SER A 292 -17.32 7.69 23.38
CA SER A 292 -16.16 8.30 22.73
C SER A 292 -14.95 7.37 22.56
N TRP A 293 -14.87 6.30 23.35
CA TRP A 293 -13.67 5.44 23.41
C TRP A 293 -14.01 3.96 23.34
N LYS A 294 -13.06 3.17 22.79
CA LYS A 294 -13.06 1.70 22.78
C LYS A 294 -12.04 1.19 23.76
N GLU A 295 -12.29 0.00 24.32
CA GLU A 295 -11.31 -0.73 25.13
C GLU A 295 -10.23 -1.34 24.23
N TYR A 296 -8.98 -1.31 24.65
CA TYR A 296 -7.86 -1.93 23.93
C TYR A 296 -7.81 -3.43 24.18
N THR A 297 -7.08 -3.87 25.21
CA THR A 297 -6.89 -5.31 25.51
C THR A 297 -7.66 -5.77 26.75
N ARG A 298 -7.99 -4.86 27.66
CA ARG A 298 -8.67 -5.14 28.93
C ARG A 298 -9.88 -4.25 29.10
N SER A 299 -10.86 -4.73 29.86
CA SER A 299 -12.05 -3.95 30.23
C SER A 299 -11.90 -3.33 31.61
N GLY A 300 -12.47 -2.13 31.80
CA GLY A 300 -12.43 -1.42 33.06
C GLY A 300 -13.30 -0.19 33.07
N THR A 301 -13.34 0.51 34.21
CA THR A 301 -14.16 1.73 34.40
C THR A 301 -13.32 3.01 34.43
N GLN A 302 -12.01 2.90 34.60
CA GLN A 302 -11.08 4.02 34.61
C GLN A 302 -10.04 3.86 33.52
N VAL A 303 -9.61 4.97 32.94
CA VAL A 303 -8.56 4.98 31.91
C VAL A 303 -7.18 4.89 32.55
N GLU A 304 -6.32 4.03 32.02
CA GLU A 304 -4.92 3.91 32.38
C GLU A 304 -4.05 4.75 31.45
N TYR A 305 -4.16 4.50 30.15
CA TYR A 305 -3.47 5.28 29.10
C TYR A 305 -4.27 5.25 27.78
N VAL A 306 -3.95 6.19 26.89
CA VAL A 306 -4.49 6.28 25.54
C VAL A 306 -3.63 5.43 24.60
N VAL A 307 -4.27 4.70 23.70
CA VAL A 307 -3.63 3.95 22.61
C VAL A 307 -3.79 4.67 21.28
N TRP A 308 -4.99 5.22 21.06
CA TRP A 308 -5.33 6.00 19.87
C TRP A 308 -6.30 7.12 20.25
N PRO A 309 -6.09 8.38 19.82
CA PRO A 309 -6.96 9.48 20.20
C PRO A 309 -8.32 9.40 19.53
N ALA A 310 -9.29 10.15 20.04
CA ALA A 310 -10.61 10.31 19.45
C ALA A 310 -10.62 11.49 18.47
N LEU A 311 -11.44 11.41 17.41
CA LEU A 311 -11.62 12.50 16.45
C LEU A 311 -13.05 13.06 16.54
N TYR A 312 -13.15 14.37 16.78
CA TYR A 312 -14.41 15.11 16.84
C TYR A 312 -14.57 16.05 15.65
N LEU A 313 -15.81 16.28 15.24
CA LEU A 313 -16.15 17.18 14.14
C LEU A 313 -15.64 18.62 14.38
N TYR A 314 -15.75 19.08 15.62
CA TYR A 314 -15.20 20.33 16.15
C TYR A 314 -15.18 20.24 17.68
N LYS A 315 -14.65 21.25 18.36
CA LYS A 315 -14.58 21.27 19.83
C LYS A 315 -15.97 21.19 20.47
N GLY A 316 -16.27 20.10 21.16
CA GLY A 316 -17.58 19.83 21.75
C GLY A 316 -18.62 19.33 20.74
N GLY A 317 -18.23 19.01 19.50
CA GLY A 317 -19.09 18.47 18.45
C GLY A 317 -19.25 16.96 18.50
N SER A 318 -19.90 16.42 17.47
CA SER A 318 -20.12 14.97 17.32
C SER A 318 -18.82 14.23 17.11
N ILE A 319 -18.73 13.01 17.65
CA ILE A 319 -17.60 12.12 17.42
C ILE A 319 -17.63 11.58 15.99
N MET A 320 -16.49 11.63 15.32
CA MET A 320 -16.30 11.15 13.96
C MET A 320 -15.57 9.79 13.94
N SER A 321 -14.62 9.58 14.86
CA SER A 321 -13.96 8.30 15.08
C SER A 321 -13.69 8.14 16.58
N LYS A 322 -14.02 6.96 17.13
CA LYS A 322 -13.75 6.65 18.53
C LYS A 322 -12.25 6.44 18.73
N GLY A 323 -11.73 6.97 19.83
CA GLY A 323 -10.40 6.63 20.32
C GLY A 323 -10.33 5.23 20.91
N VAL A 324 -9.11 4.82 21.23
CA VAL A 324 -8.81 3.55 21.90
C VAL A 324 -8.03 3.84 23.17
N VAL A 325 -8.46 3.30 24.29
CA VAL A 325 -7.79 3.44 25.60
C VAL A 325 -7.57 2.08 26.23
N GLN A 326 -6.54 1.98 27.06
CA GLN A 326 -6.36 0.87 27.97
C GLN A 326 -7.02 1.21 29.32
N PRO A 327 -8.09 0.54 29.70
CA PRO A 327 -8.66 0.70 31.02
C PRO A 327 -7.79 0.05 32.11
N LYS A 328 -7.86 0.61 33.33
CA LYS A 328 -7.26 -0.01 34.52
C LYS A 328 -7.98 -1.29 34.86
N GLU A 329 -7.21 -2.28 35.28
CA GLU A 329 -7.76 -3.53 35.77
C GLU A 329 -8.61 -3.25 37.02
N ASN A 330 -9.85 -3.75 37.05
CA ASN A 330 -10.66 -3.68 38.25
C ASN A 330 -10.03 -4.63 39.26
N THR A 331 -9.21 -4.10 40.17
CA THR A 331 -8.81 -4.84 41.38
C THR A 331 -10.07 -5.12 42.19
N LEU A 332 -10.47 -6.40 42.21
CA LEU A 332 -11.53 -6.94 43.06
C LEU A 332 -11.12 -6.84 44.54
#